data_6063f31c42c5ffbf2bf676a881e2b75e
#
_entry.id   6063f31c42c5ffbf2bf676a881e2b75e
#
_cell.length_a   1.000
_cell.length_b   1.000
_cell.length_c   1.000
_cell.angle_alpha   90.00
_cell.angle_beta   90.00
_cell.angle_gamma   90.00
#
_symmetry.space_group_name_H-M   'P 1'
#
loop_
_entity.id
_entity.type
_entity.pdbx_description
1 polymer ?
#
loop_
_entity_poly.entity_id
_entity_poly.type
_entity_poly.pdbx_seq_one_letter_code
_entity_poly.pdbx_strand_id
1 'polypeptide(L)'
;LMVLALTMSSPTLLAGVVENYDFKENHTGYTLYFKQINDNEARLMQLNIDNYDTEIVIPSVVKDTYGYEFKVTAIGQLYNEKYNDKGIDFSYMGQCTSIFGNVSNCPNYIKSVAIPESVKTIWPLAFSGSLKDGYGLGCKSLTIPGNVTEIGAGAFKYAKFEQVAIP
;
A
#
# COMPACT_ATOMS: atom_id res chain seq x y z
N LEU A 1 -4.10 -42.06 -20.26
CA LEU A 1 -3.36 -40.78 -20.14
C LEU A 1 -4.40 -39.65 -20.02
N MET A 2 -4.68 -39.24 -18.79
CA MET A 2 -5.73 -38.24 -18.51
C MET A 2 -5.03 -36.87 -18.41
N VAL A 3 -5.24 -36.04 -19.41
CA VAL A 3 -4.72 -34.67 -19.42
C VAL A 3 -5.66 -33.81 -18.59
N LEU A 4 -5.22 -33.41 -17.41
CA LEU A 4 -5.95 -32.46 -16.55
C LEU A 4 -5.81 -31.07 -17.18
N ALA A 5 -6.84 -30.59 -17.84
CA ALA A 5 -6.90 -29.21 -18.32
C ALA A 5 -7.06 -28.29 -17.10
N LEU A 6 -5.98 -27.60 -16.72
CA LEU A 6 -6.03 -26.50 -15.77
C LEU A 6 -6.78 -25.35 -16.48
N THR A 7 -8.06 -25.15 -16.15
CA THR A 7 -8.77 -23.93 -16.51
C THR A 7 -8.18 -22.79 -15.71
N MET A 8 -7.27 -22.06 -16.30
CA MET A 8 -6.86 -20.76 -15.81
C MET A 8 -8.05 -19.81 -15.92
N SER A 9 -8.78 -19.60 -14.84
CA SER A 9 -9.64 -18.44 -14.73
C SER A 9 -8.74 -17.22 -14.80
N SER A 10 -8.90 -16.42 -15.85
CA SER A 10 -8.21 -15.15 -16.00
C SER A 10 -8.45 -14.31 -14.76
N PRO A 11 -7.41 -13.88 -14.02
CA PRO A 11 -7.62 -12.90 -12.99
C PRO A 11 -8.08 -11.62 -13.68
N THR A 12 -9.26 -11.14 -13.32
CA THR A 12 -9.71 -9.79 -13.66
C THR A 12 -8.59 -8.83 -13.20
N LEU A 13 -8.01 -8.14 -14.15
CA LEU A 13 -6.90 -7.21 -13.98
C LEU A 13 -7.42 -5.96 -13.24
N LEU A 14 -7.52 -6.01 -11.94
CA LEU A 14 -8.00 -4.94 -11.05
C LEU A 14 -6.90 -4.44 -10.13
N ALA A 15 -5.73 -4.35 -10.55
CA ALA A 15 -4.59 -3.55 -10.08
C ALA A 15 -3.39 -4.02 -10.87
N GLY A 16 -2.47 -3.13 -11.22
CA GLY A 16 -1.25 -3.53 -11.92
C GLY A 16 -0.58 -4.68 -11.19
N VAL A 17 -0.09 -5.68 -11.93
CA VAL A 17 0.65 -6.80 -11.37
C VAL A 17 1.77 -6.23 -10.51
N VAL A 18 1.74 -6.53 -9.21
CA VAL A 18 2.82 -6.13 -8.30
C VAL A 18 3.99 -7.05 -8.59
N GLU A 19 4.95 -6.53 -9.32
CA GLU A 19 6.24 -7.17 -9.47
C GLU A 19 7.17 -6.63 -8.39
N ASN A 20 7.98 -7.50 -7.79
CA ASN A 20 9.06 -7.14 -6.82
C ASN A 20 8.66 -6.82 -5.39
N TYR A 21 7.61 -7.41 -4.85
CA TYR A 21 7.43 -7.47 -3.40
C TYR A 21 8.26 -8.62 -2.78
N ASP A 22 8.62 -8.47 -1.52
CA ASP A 22 9.34 -9.53 -0.78
C ASP A 22 8.37 -10.36 0.06
N PHE A 23 7.32 -9.73 0.61
CA PHE A 23 6.31 -10.39 1.42
C PHE A 23 4.90 -9.99 0.98
N LYS A 24 3.93 -10.87 1.20
CA LYS A 24 2.51 -10.52 1.05
C LYS A 24 1.68 -11.14 2.15
N GLU A 25 0.64 -10.43 2.57
CA GLU A 25 -0.39 -10.92 3.47
C GLU A 25 -1.76 -10.85 2.81
N ASN A 26 -2.46 -11.98 2.79
CA ASN A 26 -3.81 -12.08 2.26
C ASN A 26 -4.80 -11.99 3.42
N HIS A 27 -5.74 -11.07 3.31
CA HIS A 27 -6.83 -10.87 4.24
C HIS A 27 -8.17 -11.02 3.51
N THR A 28 -9.27 -11.16 4.25
CA THR A 28 -10.60 -11.16 3.65
C THR A 28 -10.91 -9.78 3.06
N GLY A 29 -10.96 -9.69 1.74
CA GLY A 29 -11.29 -8.47 1.00
C GLY A 29 -10.12 -7.58 0.63
N TYR A 30 -8.88 -7.90 1.02
CA TYR A 30 -7.70 -7.16 0.60
C TYR A 30 -6.42 -7.97 0.71
N THR A 31 -5.38 -7.54 -0.01
CA THR A 31 -4.02 -8.10 0.07
C THR A 31 -3.01 -6.97 0.24
N LEU A 32 -2.10 -7.13 1.19
CA LEU A 32 -0.99 -6.22 1.45
C LEU A 32 0.30 -6.79 0.86
N TYR A 33 1.09 -5.93 0.22
CA TYR A 33 2.40 -6.27 -0.34
C TYR A 33 3.47 -5.41 0.30
N PHE A 34 4.55 -6.04 0.72
CA PHE A 34 5.62 -5.40 1.48
C PHE A 34 6.97 -5.55 0.78
N LYS A 35 7.81 -4.55 0.95
CA LYS A 35 9.20 -4.53 0.53
C LYS A 35 10.10 -4.41 1.75
N GLN A 36 11.13 -5.24 1.82
CA GLN A 36 12.19 -5.11 2.82
C GLN A 36 12.95 -3.79 2.60
N ILE A 37 13.23 -3.07 3.69
CA ILE A 37 14.04 -1.85 3.70
C ILE A 37 15.47 -2.19 4.13
N ASN A 38 15.58 -3.00 5.18
CA ASN A 38 16.83 -3.48 5.75
C ASN A 38 16.58 -4.81 6.49
N ASP A 39 17.56 -5.31 7.22
CA ASP A 39 17.51 -6.63 7.89
C ASP A 39 16.36 -6.80 8.90
N ASN A 40 15.75 -5.70 9.38
CA ASN A 40 14.74 -5.73 10.44
C ASN A 40 13.47 -4.92 10.10
N GLU A 41 13.44 -4.24 8.96
CA GLU A 41 12.37 -3.32 8.63
C GLU A 41 11.80 -3.56 7.23
N ALA A 42 10.49 -3.37 7.11
CA ALA A 42 9.76 -3.43 5.86
C ALA A 42 8.86 -2.19 5.70
N ARG A 43 8.43 -1.95 4.47
CA ARG A 43 7.40 -0.96 4.15
C ARG A 43 6.22 -1.62 3.44
N LEU A 44 5.04 -1.11 3.68
CA LEU A 44 3.89 -1.41 2.84
C LEU A 44 4.09 -0.68 1.50
N MET A 45 4.21 -1.45 0.42
CA MET A 45 4.43 -0.90 -0.91
C MET A 45 3.18 -0.86 -1.77
N GLN A 46 2.28 -1.82 -1.59
CA GLN A 46 1.03 -1.87 -2.36
C GLN A 46 -0.09 -2.53 -1.57
N LEU A 47 -1.31 -2.11 -1.88
CA LEU A 47 -2.55 -2.60 -1.33
C LEU A 47 -3.52 -2.90 -2.47
N ASN A 48 -3.96 -4.15 -2.58
CA ASN A 48 -5.05 -4.55 -3.46
C ASN A 48 -6.32 -4.75 -2.64
N ILE A 49 -7.44 -4.21 -3.10
CA ILE A 49 -8.73 -4.30 -2.42
C ILE A 49 -9.71 -5.04 -3.33
N ASP A 50 -10.25 -6.13 -2.80
CA ASP A 50 -11.22 -6.98 -3.50
C ASP A 50 -12.66 -6.68 -3.06
N ASN A 51 -12.83 -6.05 -1.88
CA ASN A 51 -14.12 -5.65 -1.33
C ASN A 51 -14.05 -4.24 -0.74
N TYR A 52 -14.92 -3.34 -1.22
CA TYR A 52 -14.93 -1.93 -0.86
C TYR A 52 -15.49 -1.62 0.54
N ASP A 53 -16.25 -2.51 1.16
CA ASP A 53 -16.77 -2.33 2.53
C ASP A 53 -15.83 -2.97 3.57
N THR A 54 -14.54 -2.74 3.45
CA THR A 54 -13.50 -3.40 4.23
C THR A 54 -12.81 -2.43 5.20
N GLU A 55 -12.45 -2.94 6.36
CA GLU A 55 -11.53 -2.31 7.30
C GLU A 55 -10.13 -2.85 7.04
N ILE A 56 -9.20 -1.95 6.69
CA ILE A 56 -7.83 -2.31 6.40
C ILE A 56 -6.98 -2.13 7.64
N VAL A 57 -6.34 -3.19 8.07
CA VAL A 57 -5.39 -3.18 9.19
C VAL A 57 -4.01 -3.46 8.65
N ILE A 58 -3.12 -2.48 8.74
CA ILE A 58 -1.71 -2.66 8.39
C ILE A 58 -1.01 -3.26 9.60
N PRO A 59 -0.35 -4.42 9.48
CA PRO A 59 0.33 -5.05 10.60
C PRO A 59 1.57 -4.26 11.04
N SER A 60 1.93 -4.33 12.31
CA SER A 60 3.17 -3.73 12.83
C SER A 60 4.43 -4.55 12.49
N VAL A 61 4.24 -5.84 12.20
CA VAL A 61 5.30 -6.80 11.87
C VAL A 61 4.80 -7.73 10.78
N VAL A 62 5.66 -8.04 9.82
CA VAL A 62 5.43 -9.06 8.79
C VAL A 62 6.52 -10.12 8.86
N LYS A 63 6.24 -11.31 8.32
CA LYS A 63 7.20 -12.43 8.32
C LYS A 63 7.51 -12.86 6.88
N ASP A 64 8.76 -13.24 6.67
CA ASP A 64 9.13 -13.92 5.44
C ASP A 64 8.74 -15.41 5.46
N THR A 65 9.03 -16.12 4.38
CA THR A 65 8.74 -17.54 4.24
C THR A 65 9.54 -18.43 5.19
N TYR A 66 10.61 -17.91 5.81
CA TYR A 66 11.45 -18.60 6.78
C TYR A 66 11.06 -18.25 8.22
N GLY A 67 10.13 -17.31 8.42
CA GLY A 67 9.64 -16.89 9.73
C GLY A 67 10.42 -15.73 10.35
N TYR A 68 11.36 -15.11 9.63
CA TYR A 68 12.02 -13.88 10.08
C TYR A 68 11.03 -12.72 10.12
N GLU A 69 11.11 -11.93 11.20
CA GLU A 69 10.20 -10.82 11.45
C GLU A 69 10.79 -9.49 11.01
N PHE A 70 9.97 -8.70 10.30
CA PHE A 70 10.30 -7.36 9.85
C PHE A 70 9.26 -6.37 10.37
N LYS A 71 9.73 -5.34 11.07
CA LYS A 71 8.88 -4.27 11.58
C LYS A 71 8.42 -3.37 10.43
N VAL A 72 7.13 -3.12 10.32
CA VAL A 72 6.60 -2.21 9.29
C VAL A 72 6.78 -0.77 9.77
N THR A 73 7.73 -0.05 9.17
CA THR A 73 8.14 1.31 9.59
C THR A 73 7.81 2.39 8.56
N ALA A 74 7.42 2.01 7.34
CA ALA A 74 7.08 2.96 6.29
C ALA A 74 5.90 2.50 5.42
N ILE A 75 5.25 3.46 4.79
CA ILE A 75 4.19 3.24 3.79
C ILE A 75 4.53 4.05 2.54
N GLY A 76 4.61 3.39 1.39
CA GLY A 76 4.84 4.06 0.13
C GLY A 76 5.39 3.14 -0.96
N GLN A 77 5.24 3.56 -2.21
CA GLN A 77 5.67 2.84 -3.40
C GLN A 77 6.51 3.73 -4.30
N LEU A 78 7.53 3.16 -4.92
CA LEU A 78 8.29 3.79 -6.00
C LEU A 78 7.67 3.45 -7.36
N TYR A 79 7.67 4.42 -8.28
CA TYR A 79 7.15 4.23 -9.65
C TYR A 79 7.95 3.18 -10.43
N ASN A 80 9.24 3.02 -10.13
CA ASN A 80 10.16 2.11 -10.81
C ASN A 80 11.16 1.49 -9.82
N GLU A 81 10.71 0.57 -9.00
CA GLU A 81 11.58 -0.08 -7.99
C GLU A 81 12.75 -0.87 -8.59
N LYS A 82 12.65 -1.29 -9.87
CA LYS A 82 13.72 -1.98 -10.58
C LYS A 82 15.04 -1.20 -10.69
N TYR A 83 15.02 0.11 -10.46
CA TYR A 83 16.15 0.99 -10.78
C TYR A 83 16.74 1.73 -9.58
N ASN A 84 16.27 1.48 -8.37
CA ASN A 84 16.61 2.34 -7.23
C ASN A 84 17.33 1.61 -6.09
N ASP A 85 18.54 1.10 -6.37
CA ASP A 85 19.49 0.63 -5.34
C ASP A 85 20.16 1.78 -4.58
N LYS A 86 19.85 3.04 -4.91
CA LYS A 86 20.59 4.23 -4.44
C LYS A 86 19.75 5.15 -3.58
N GLY A 87 19.12 4.64 -2.55
CA GLY A 87 18.43 5.52 -1.59
C GLY A 87 17.31 6.38 -2.20
N ILE A 88 16.29 6.69 -1.41
CA ILE A 88 15.12 7.42 -1.89
C ILE A 88 15.37 8.90 -1.68
N ASP A 89 15.35 9.67 -2.75
CA ASP A 89 15.30 11.13 -2.67
C ASP A 89 13.84 11.59 -2.60
N PHE A 90 13.36 11.84 -1.41
CA PHE A 90 11.99 12.33 -1.16
C PHE A 90 11.72 13.74 -1.71
N SER A 91 12.74 14.46 -2.16
CA SER A 91 12.58 15.78 -2.78
C SER A 91 11.91 15.70 -4.16
N TYR A 92 11.87 14.50 -4.78
CA TYR A 92 11.36 14.31 -6.12
C TYR A 92 10.12 13.39 -6.15
N MET A 93 8.93 13.99 -6.08
CA MET A 93 7.65 13.26 -6.12
C MET A 93 7.48 12.34 -7.34
N GLY A 94 8.16 12.62 -8.45
CA GLY A 94 8.07 11.80 -9.67
C GLY A 94 8.59 10.37 -9.53
N GLN A 95 9.24 10.03 -8.42
CA GLN A 95 9.71 8.67 -8.12
C GLN A 95 8.71 7.87 -7.28
N CYS A 96 7.71 8.50 -6.69
CA CYS A 96 6.73 7.84 -5.84
C CYS A 96 5.38 7.71 -6.54
N THR A 97 4.61 6.70 -6.15
CA THR A 97 3.25 6.48 -6.62
C THR A 97 2.36 6.02 -5.46
N SER A 98 1.06 5.97 -5.72
CA SER A 98 0.10 5.49 -4.72
C SER A 98 0.26 4.00 -4.44
N ILE A 99 0.11 3.59 -3.18
CA ILE A 99 0.08 2.17 -2.78
C ILE A 99 -1.11 1.40 -3.37
N PHE A 100 -2.10 2.11 -3.92
CA PHE A 100 -3.23 1.50 -4.65
C PHE A 100 -2.90 1.16 -6.11
N GLY A 101 -1.63 1.33 -6.53
CA GLY A 101 -1.18 1.07 -7.89
C GLY A 101 -1.79 2.05 -8.89
N ASN A 102 -2.31 1.52 -10.01
CA ASN A 102 -2.94 2.36 -11.02
C ASN A 102 -4.25 2.93 -10.46
N VAL A 103 -4.26 4.23 -10.20
CA VAL A 103 -5.31 4.95 -9.47
C VAL A 103 -6.70 4.96 -10.14
N SER A 104 -6.82 4.45 -11.37
CA SER A 104 -8.13 4.22 -12.00
C SER A 104 -9.01 3.22 -11.25
N ASN A 105 -8.41 2.44 -10.35
CA ASN A 105 -9.11 1.43 -9.55
C ASN A 105 -9.12 1.76 -8.05
N CYS A 106 -8.82 3.00 -7.68
CA CYS A 106 -8.88 3.41 -6.28
C CYS A 106 -10.34 3.29 -5.79
N PRO A 107 -10.60 2.49 -4.76
CA PRO A 107 -11.96 2.27 -4.28
C PRO A 107 -12.55 3.57 -3.76
N ASN A 108 -13.78 3.84 -4.15
CA ASN A 108 -14.47 5.05 -3.72
C ASN A 108 -14.76 5.08 -2.22
N TYR A 109 -14.81 3.91 -1.56
CA TYR A 109 -15.10 3.84 -0.13
C TYR A 109 -14.58 2.55 0.49
N ILE A 110 -13.65 2.69 1.43
CA ILE A 110 -13.31 1.69 2.44
C ILE A 110 -13.77 2.21 3.80
N LYS A 111 -14.01 1.33 4.77
CA LYS A 111 -14.46 1.76 6.10
C LYS A 111 -13.38 2.52 6.83
N SER A 112 -12.21 1.92 6.96
CA SER A 112 -11.10 2.50 7.70
C SER A 112 -9.77 1.95 7.24
N VAL A 113 -8.71 2.73 7.51
CA VAL A 113 -7.32 2.28 7.46
C VAL A 113 -6.71 2.49 8.83
N ALA A 114 -6.29 1.41 9.47
CA ALA A 114 -5.52 1.43 10.70
C ALA A 114 -4.04 1.34 10.37
N ILE A 115 -3.30 2.42 10.64
CA ILE A 115 -1.85 2.48 10.51
C ILE A 115 -1.25 2.12 11.87
N PRO A 116 -0.30 1.17 11.98
CA PRO A 116 0.27 0.77 13.24
C PRO A 116 1.24 1.82 13.79
N GLU A 117 1.40 1.86 15.11
CA GLU A 117 2.34 2.74 15.82
C GLU A 117 3.81 2.54 15.42
N SER A 118 4.12 1.44 14.75
CA SER A 118 5.46 1.18 14.23
C SER A 118 5.85 2.07 13.04
N VAL A 119 4.86 2.61 12.31
CA VAL A 119 5.09 3.45 11.14
C VAL A 119 5.62 4.80 11.56
N LYS A 120 6.74 5.20 10.96
CA LYS A 120 7.41 6.49 11.17
C LYS A 120 7.29 7.40 9.96
N THR A 121 7.22 6.82 8.76
CA THR A 121 7.26 7.59 7.52
C THR A 121 6.13 7.18 6.59
N ILE A 122 5.39 8.16 6.10
CA ILE A 122 4.43 8.03 5.00
C ILE A 122 5.03 8.76 3.80
N TRP A 123 5.33 8.00 2.74
CA TRP A 123 6.04 8.52 1.59
C TRP A 123 5.19 9.47 0.74
N PRO A 124 5.83 10.27 -0.15
CA PRO A 124 5.10 11.07 -1.11
C PRO A 124 4.08 10.24 -1.91
N LEU A 125 2.91 10.80 -2.12
CA LEU A 125 1.79 10.20 -2.87
C LEU A 125 1.25 8.86 -2.32
N ALA A 126 1.69 8.36 -1.17
CA ALA A 126 1.36 7.01 -0.67
C ALA A 126 -0.14 6.70 -0.70
N PHE A 127 -0.98 7.61 -0.24
CA PHE A 127 -2.44 7.48 -0.23
C PHE A 127 -3.13 8.38 -1.27
N SER A 128 -2.38 8.81 -2.30
CA SER A 128 -2.95 9.71 -3.29
C SER A 128 -3.98 9.03 -4.19
N GLY A 129 -4.95 9.81 -4.65
CA GLY A 129 -5.90 9.44 -5.68
C GLY A 129 -5.56 10.00 -7.05
N SER A 130 -6.45 9.81 -8.05
CA SER A 130 -6.33 10.36 -9.41
C SER A 130 -7.30 11.51 -9.64
N LEU A 131 -6.79 12.61 -10.22
CA LEU A 131 -7.64 13.70 -10.70
C LEU A 131 -8.44 13.33 -11.95
N LYS A 132 -7.84 12.53 -12.84
CA LYS A 132 -8.34 12.30 -14.18
C LYS A 132 -9.69 11.58 -14.18
N ASP A 133 -9.90 10.73 -13.19
CA ASP A 133 -11.09 9.88 -13.13
C ASP A 133 -12.02 10.26 -11.96
N GLY A 134 -11.72 11.34 -11.22
CA GLY A 134 -12.48 11.73 -10.03
C GLY A 134 -12.38 10.76 -8.86
N TYR A 135 -11.52 9.75 -8.99
CA TYR A 135 -11.32 8.70 -8.01
C TYR A 135 -10.15 9.05 -7.09
N GLY A 136 -10.41 9.11 -5.82
CA GLY A 136 -9.40 9.16 -4.78
C GLY A 136 -9.72 8.10 -3.75
N LEU A 137 -8.77 7.76 -2.89
CA LEU A 137 -9.08 6.94 -1.74
C LEU A 137 -10.25 7.58 -0.98
N GLY A 138 -11.42 6.96 -1.09
CA GLY A 138 -12.55 7.25 -0.24
C GLY A 138 -12.43 6.38 1.01
N CYS A 139 -12.16 6.99 2.16
CA CYS A 139 -12.07 6.29 3.43
C CYS A 139 -12.91 7.04 4.46
N LYS A 140 -13.79 6.32 5.15
CA LYS A 140 -14.61 6.96 6.19
C LYS A 140 -13.76 7.45 7.35
N SER A 141 -12.77 6.65 7.76
CA SER A 141 -11.94 6.99 8.91
C SER A 141 -10.47 6.61 8.67
N LEU A 142 -9.58 7.56 8.92
CA LEU A 142 -8.14 7.36 8.97
C LEU A 142 -7.59 7.88 10.28
N THR A 143 -6.79 7.07 10.97
CA THR A 143 -6.01 7.51 12.13
C THR A 143 -4.53 7.46 11.76
N ILE A 144 -3.86 8.59 11.88
CA ILE A 144 -2.40 8.68 11.74
C ILE A 144 -1.83 8.54 13.16
N PRO A 145 -0.98 7.53 13.43
CA PRO A 145 -0.42 7.34 14.76
C PRO A 145 0.60 8.43 15.13
N GLY A 146 0.75 8.69 16.43
CA GLY A 146 1.63 9.74 16.95
C GLY A 146 3.12 9.51 16.69
N ASN A 147 3.51 8.30 16.34
CA ASN A 147 4.88 7.96 15.99
C ASN A 147 5.27 8.27 14.53
N VAL A 148 4.32 8.74 13.72
CA VAL A 148 4.64 9.22 12.36
C VAL A 148 5.34 10.56 12.47
N THR A 149 6.61 10.60 12.09
CA THR A 149 7.47 11.78 12.15
C THR A 149 7.61 12.48 10.82
N GLU A 150 7.24 11.80 9.72
CA GLU A 150 7.39 12.34 8.37
C GLU A 150 6.21 11.95 7.48
N ILE A 151 5.61 12.95 6.83
CA ILE A 151 4.57 12.78 5.81
C ILE A 151 5.05 13.47 4.54
N GLY A 152 5.28 12.67 3.50
CA GLY A 152 5.82 13.13 2.23
C GLY A 152 4.84 13.99 1.42
N ALA A 153 5.37 14.74 0.48
CA ALA A 153 4.61 15.67 -0.35
C ALA A 153 3.46 14.98 -1.10
N GLY A 154 2.25 15.50 -0.92
CA GLY A 154 1.06 14.96 -1.59
C GLY A 154 0.65 13.56 -1.12
N ALA A 155 1.12 13.08 0.03
CA ALA A 155 0.82 11.73 0.54
C ALA A 155 -0.68 11.39 0.49
N PHE A 156 -1.54 12.38 0.73
CA PHE A 156 -3.01 12.24 0.72
C PHE A 156 -3.68 13.08 -0.38
N LYS A 157 -2.94 13.42 -1.43
CA LYS A 157 -3.46 14.24 -2.52
C LYS A 157 -4.66 13.56 -3.18
N TYR A 158 -5.78 14.27 -3.32
CA TYR A 158 -7.07 13.79 -3.85
C TYR A 158 -7.74 12.67 -3.03
N ALA A 159 -7.22 12.31 -1.88
CA ALA A 159 -7.92 11.42 -0.96
C ALA A 159 -9.17 12.10 -0.39
N LYS A 160 -10.22 11.32 -0.17
CA LYS A 160 -11.50 11.78 0.41
C LYS A 160 -11.71 11.07 1.73
N PHE A 161 -11.50 11.78 2.82
CA PHE A 161 -11.77 11.28 4.17
C PHE A 161 -13.01 11.95 4.74
N GLU A 162 -13.88 11.19 5.42
CA GLU A 162 -14.95 11.75 6.24
C GLU A 162 -14.39 12.20 7.60
N GLN A 163 -13.44 11.44 8.15
CA GLN A 163 -12.77 11.73 9.41
C GLN A 163 -11.29 11.41 9.34
N VAL A 164 -10.46 12.32 9.82
CA VAL A 164 -9.01 12.09 10.00
C VAL A 164 -8.64 12.47 11.42
N ALA A 165 -8.08 11.54 12.17
CA ALA A 165 -7.46 11.80 13.46
C ALA A 165 -5.94 11.92 13.28
N ILE A 166 -5.39 13.05 13.70
CA ILE A 166 -3.96 13.33 13.80
C ILE A 166 -3.69 13.66 15.26
N PRO A 167 -2.82 12.91 15.97
CA PRO A 167 -2.51 13.16 17.36
C PRO A 167 -1.77 14.46 17.58
#